data_66439fcb728b4fd4db4c8c2ecb80097d
#
_entry.id   66439fcb728b4fd4db4c8c2ecb80097d
#
_cell.length_a   1.000
_cell.length_b   1.000
_cell.length_c   1.000
_cell.angle_alpha   90.00
_cell.angle_beta   90.00
_cell.angle_gamma   90.00
#
_symmetry.space_group_name_H-M   'P 1'
#
loop_
_entity.id
_entity.type
_entity.pdbx_description
1 polymer ?
#
loop_
_entity_poly.entity_id
_entity_poly.type
_entity_poly.pdbx_seq_one_letter_code
_entity_poly.pdbx_strand_id
1 'polypeptide(L)'
;HGLDAITGVGEAEGVRSVVVLGYRGVQALDVVGPCDVFTAATGVLRGQGREDGYAVSVVSRGGAPIATGTGLELAARPLPDPRRPVDTLVLPGGFGVDEARSDPELIGWLRLAAEHARRTVSVCTGAFLAAQAGLVDGCAVTTHWAFADRLAAEFASVTVDPNPIFVRSSDRVWTAAGVTAGIDLALALVEDDVGTDVAQTIARWLVMYLRRPGGQTQFAAPQLRSPLGISPGQYRKTFA
;
A
#
# COMPACT_ATOMS: atom_id res chain seq x y z
N HIS A 1 28.27 11.15 4.56
CA HIS A 1 28.12 11.72 3.24
C HIS A 1 27.25 10.81 2.35
N GLY A 2 25.93 10.84 2.45
CA GLY A 2 25.07 10.05 1.56
C GLY A 2 23.58 10.10 1.87
N LEU A 3 23.17 10.53 3.04
CA LEU A 3 21.75 10.57 3.41
C LEU A 3 21.05 11.90 3.08
N ASP A 4 21.80 13.00 2.96
CA ASP A 4 21.23 14.32 2.68
C ASP A 4 20.82 14.51 1.19
N ALA A 5 21.31 13.67 0.30
CA ALA A 5 20.97 13.71 -1.13
C ALA A 5 19.57 13.14 -1.47
N ILE A 6 18.93 12.45 -0.51
CA ILE A 6 17.62 11.84 -0.69
C ILE A 6 16.48 12.80 -0.27
N THR A 7 16.81 13.86 0.47
CA THR A 7 15.81 14.74 1.09
C THR A 7 15.51 16.04 0.34
N GLY A 8 16.25 16.34 -0.73
CA GLY A 8 16.11 17.56 -1.54
C GLY A 8 15.36 17.29 -2.85
N VAL A 9 14.11 16.82 -2.81
CA VAL A 9 13.30 16.73 -4.02
C VAL A 9 12.59 18.06 -4.22
N GLY A 10 13.28 19.00 -4.90
CA GLY A 10 12.62 20.02 -5.68
C GLY A 10 11.76 19.34 -6.76
N GLU A 11 10.69 19.99 -7.17
CA GLU A 11 9.80 19.53 -8.26
C GLU A 11 10.60 19.47 -9.58
N ALA A 12 11.35 18.36 -9.78
CA ALA A 12 11.93 18.08 -11.07
C ALA A 12 10.80 17.64 -12.01
N GLU A 13 10.72 18.23 -13.20
CA GLU A 13 9.75 17.82 -14.22
C GLU A 13 9.86 16.30 -14.44
N GLY A 14 8.71 15.60 -14.35
CA GLY A 14 8.63 14.15 -14.54
C GLY A 14 8.71 13.29 -13.28
N VAL A 15 9.03 13.84 -12.10
CA VAL A 15 9.08 13.07 -10.85
C VAL A 15 7.68 12.93 -10.24
N ARG A 16 7.24 11.69 -10.02
CA ARG A 16 5.93 11.36 -9.45
C ARG A 16 5.98 11.40 -7.92
N SER A 17 5.16 12.23 -7.30
CA SER A 17 5.06 12.29 -5.83
C SER A 17 4.22 11.13 -5.29
N VAL A 18 4.79 10.37 -4.34
CA VAL A 18 4.09 9.31 -3.61
C VAL A 18 3.98 9.71 -2.15
N VAL A 19 2.76 9.89 -1.68
CA VAL A 19 2.45 10.22 -0.29
C VAL A 19 1.87 8.99 0.39
N VAL A 20 2.55 8.49 1.42
CA VAL A 20 2.15 7.31 2.19
C VAL A 20 1.67 7.77 3.56
N LEU A 21 0.40 7.58 3.84
CA LEU A 21 -0.18 7.95 5.14
C LEU A 21 0.31 7.02 6.23
N GLY A 22 0.74 7.59 7.35
CA GLY A 22 1.04 6.87 8.58
C GLY A 22 0.17 7.33 9.73
N TYR A 23 -0.18 6.39 10.59
CA TYR A 23 -0.95 6.62 11.81
C TYR A 23 -0.56 5.57 12.85
N ARG A 24 -0.87 5.82 14.12
CA ARG A 24 -0.56 4.90 15.21
C ARG A 24 -1.19 3.52 14.97
N GLY A 25 -0.38 2.47 15.11
CA GLY A 25 -0.82 1.08 14.90
C GLY A 25 -0.90 0.67 13.43
N VAL A 26 -0.35 1.47 12.50
CA VAL A 26 -0.22 1.09 11.09
C VAL A 26 0.60 -0.20 10.95
N GLN A 27 0.30 -1.01 9.96
CA GLN A 27 1.10 -2.17 9.59
C GLN A 27 2.39 -1.70 8.90
N ALA A 28 3.54 -1.95 9.52
CA ALA A 28 4.84 -1.46 9.03
C ALA A 28 5.09 -1.86 7.56
N LEU A 29 4.83 -3.11 7.20
CA LEU A 29 5.10 -3.61 5.84
C LEU A 29 4.17 -2.97 4.79
N ASP A 30 2.95 -2.57 5.17
CA ASP A 30 2.04 -1.83 4.27
C ASP A 30 2.58 -0.44 3.92
N VAL A 31 3.46 0.12 4.76
CA VAL A 31 4.16 1.39 4.54
C VAL A 31 5.46 1.16 3.78
N VAL A 32 6.37 0.35 4.37
CA VAL A 32 7.73 0.24 3.85
C VAL A 32 7.81 -0.55 2.54
N GLY A 33 6.95 -1.54 2.35
CA GLY A 33 6.94 -2.35 1.13
C GLY A 33 6.73 -1.52 -0.14
N PRO A 34 5.65 -0.73 -0.25
CA PRO A 34 5.49 0.19 -1.37
C PRO A 34 6.60 1.25 -1.47
N CYS A 35 7.10 1.78 -0.35
CA CYS A 35 8.21 2.74 -0.35
C CYS A 35 9.46 2.15 -1.01
N ASP A 36 9.82 0.91 -0.68
CA ASP A 36 10.98 0.23 -1.25
C ASP A 36 10.83 0.03 -2.76
N VAL A 37 9.65 -0.37 -3.23
CA VAL A 37 9.37 -0.54 -4.67
C VAL A 37 9.55 0.76 -5.44
N PHE A 38 8.93 1.86 -5.00
CA PHE A 38 9.01 3.14 -5.68
C PHE A 38 10.43 3.73 -5.63
N THR A 39 11.13 3.55 -4.50
CA THR A 39 12.51 3.99 -4.36
C THR A 39 13.44 3.21 -5.28
N ALA A 40 13.26 1.88 -5.34
CA ALA A 40 14.01 1.01 -6.24
C ALA A 40 13.75 1.38 -7.72
N ALA A 41 12.49 1.71 -8.08
CA ALA A 41 12.14 2.17 -9.42
C ALA A 41 12.94 3.41 -9.82
N THR A 42 13.01 4.39 -8.92
CA THR A 42 13.82 5.60 -9.14
C THR A 42 15.29 5.26 -9.34
N GLY A 43 15.83 4.31 -8.57
CA GLY A 43 17.22 3.84 -8.73
C GLY A 43 17.48 3.19 -10.10
N VAL A 44 16.56 2.32 -10.55
CA VAL A 44 16.64 1.66 -11.87
C VAL A 44 16.58 2.68 -13.00
N LEU A 45 15.64 3.64 -12.94
CA LEU A 45 15.47 4.68 -13.95
C LEU A 45 16.72 5.57 -14.06
N ARG A 46 17.27 5.99 -12.92
CA ARG A 46 18.55 6.75 -12.88
C ARG A 46 19.71 5.96 -13.49
N GLY A 47 19.78 4.66 -13.22
CA GLY A 47 20.78 3.78 -13.83
C GLY A 47 20.65 3.68 -15.35
N GLN A 48 19.47 3.99 -15.91
CA GLN A 48 19.18 4.07 -17.34
C GLN A 48 19.37 5.49 -17.91
N GLY A 49 19.88 6.45 -17.11
CA GLY A 49 20.05 7.84 -17.52
C GLY A 49 18.75 8.64 -17.56
N ARG A 50 17.69 8.17 -16.94
CA ARG A 50 16.40 8.86 -16.83
C ARG A 50 16.36 9.71 -15.56
N GLU A 51 15.76 10.88 -15.64
CA GLU A 51 15.59 11.79 -14.49
C GLU A 51 14.20 11.70 -13.87
N ASP A 52 13.25 11.06 -14.55
CA ASP A 52 11.93 10.75 -13.98
C ASP A 52 12.04 9.62 -12.91
N GLY A 53 11.05 9.53 -12.08
CA GLY A 53 11.04 8.54 -10.99
C GLY A 53 9.97 8.86 -9.96
N TYR A 54 10.23 8.48 -8.72
CA TYR A 54 9.29 8.66 -7.62
C TYR A 54 9.94 9.40 -6.45
N ALA A 55 9.22 10.38 -5.91
CA ALA A 55 9.55 11.05 -4.67
C ALA A 55 8.60 10.55 -3.57
N VAL A 56 9.10 9.65 -2.75
CA VAL A 56 8.30 9.01 -1.71
C VAL A 56 8.39 9.79 -0.40
N SER A 57 7.25 10.06 0.23
CA SER A 57 7.19 10.65 1.56
C SER A 57 6.19 9.91 2.45
N VAL A 58 6.61 9.50 3.63
CA VAL A 58 5.73 9.03 4.69
C VAL A 58 5.28 10.24 5.49
N VAL A 59 3.97 10.37 5.68
CA VAL A 59 3.37 11.53 6.35
C VAL A 59 2.47 11.11 7.50
N SER A 60 2.43 11.91 8.54
CA SER A 60 1.54 11.72 9.69
C SER A 60 0.95 13.06 10.15
N ARG A 61 -0.09 12.99 10.94
CA ARG A 61 -0.67 14.18 11.57
C ARG A 61 0.39 14.89 12.42
N GLY A 62 0.64 16.15 12.11
CA GLY A 62 1.67 16.97 12.80
C GLY A 62 3.11 16.54 12.56
N GLY A 63 3.39 15.53 11.71
CA GLY A 63 4.74 15.01 11.49
C GLY A 63 5.28 14.18 12.65
N ALA A 64 4.42 13.72 13.55
CA ALA A 64 4.84 12.89 14.67
C ALA A 64 5.36 11.53 14.18
N PRO A 65 6.38 10.96 14.83
CA PRO A 65 6.81 9.58 14.58
C PRO A 65 5.64 8.59 14.72
N ILE A 66 5.62 7.57 13.87
CA ILE A 66 4.53 6.62 13.76
C ILE A 66 4.89 5.34 14.51
N ALA A 67 4.25 5.09 15.65
CA ALA A 67 4.34 3.80 16.33
C ALA A 67 3.53 2.76 15.54
N THR A 68 4.22 1.78 14.94
CA THR A 68 3.60 0.72 14.14
C THR A 68 3.03 -0.40 15.02
N GLY A 69 2.16 -1.24 14.44
CA GLY A 69 1.63 -2.43 15.11
C GLY A 69 2.70 -3.49 15.47
N THR A 70 3.89 -3.40 14.92
CA THR A 70 5.03 -4.30 15.20
C THR A 70 6.01 -3.76 16.25
N GLY A 71 5.74 -2.57 16.81
CA GLY A 71 6.61 -1.91 17.78
C GLY A 71 7.77 -1.12 17.16
N LEU A 72 7.90 -1.09 15.84
CA LEU A 72 8.83 -0.19 15.17
C LEU A 72 8.27 1.23 15.16
N GLU A 73 9.16 2.21 15.17
CA GLU A 73 8.80 3.60 14.98
C GLU A 73 9.29 4.09 13.62
N LEU A 74 8.40 4.69 12.83
CA LEU A 74 8.72 5.24 11.53
C LEU A 74 8.75 6.76 11.62
N ALA A 75 9.79 7.36 11.07
CA ALA A 75 9.85 8.81 10.89
C ALA A 75 8.80 9.26 9.86
N ALA A 76 8.19 10.40 10.10
CA ALA A 76 7.20 10.97 9.20
C ALA A 76 7.38 12.48 9.04
N ARG A 77 6.86 13.01 7.94
CA ARG A 77 6.69 14.45 7.71
C ARG A 77 5.26 14.85 8.09
N PRO A 78 4.99 16.15 8.34
CA PRO A 78 3.63 16.64 8.48
C PRO A 78 2.80 16.32 7.22
N LEU A 79 1.49 16.17 7.41
CA LEU A 79 0.54 16.10 6.28
C LEU A 79 0.76 17.33 5.40
N PRO A 80 0.95 17.18 4.08
CA PRO A 80 1.07 18.31 3.17
C PRO A 80 -0.27 19.04 3.02
N ASP A 81 -0.26 20.22 2.42
CA ASP A 81 -1.50 20.87 1.98
C ASP A 81 -2.28 19.87 1.11
N PRO A 82 -3.54 19.53 1.46
CA PRO A 82 -4.32 18.55 0.72
C PRO A 82 -4.68 18.99 -0.71
N ARG A 83 -4.55 20.28 -1.02
CA ARG A 83 -4.75 20.80 -2.37
C ARG A 83 -3.51 20.70 -3.26
N ARG A 84 -2.38 20.34 -2.69
CA ARG A 84 -1.17 20.11 -3.48
C ARG A 84 -1.35 18.87 -4.36
N PRO A 85 -1.06 18.95 -5.68
CA PRO A 85 -1.11 17.78 -6.55
C PRO A 85 -0.21 16.66 -6.05
N VAL A 86 -0.76 15.44 -6.00
CA VAL A 86 -0.05 14.22 -5.63
C VAL A 86 -0.24 13.20 -6.74
N ASP A 87 0.81 12.50 -7.13
CA ASP A 87 0.67 11.43 -8.11
C ASP A 87 -0.06 10.23 -7.50
N THR A 88 0.46 9.70 -6.41
CA THR A 88 -0.08 8.51 -5.75
C THR A 88 -0.25 8.75 -4.25
N LEU A 89 -1.48 8.64 -3.77
CA LEU A 89 -1.82 8.66 -2.34
C LEU A 89 -2.01 7.22 -1.85
N VAL A 90 -1.16 6.76 -0.93
CA VAL A 90 -1.20 5.40 -0.38
C VAL A 90 -1.79 5.42 1.01
N LEU A 91 -2.79 4.59 1.24
CA LEU A 91 -3.52 4.39 2.49
C LEU A 91 -3.21 2.99 3.04
N PRO A 92 -2.17 2.84 3.87
CA PRO A 92 -1.83 1.56 4.49
C PRO A 92 -2.88 1.12 5.51
N GLY A 93 -2.93 -0.19 5.79
CA GLY A 93 -3.73 -0.75 6.85
C GLY A 93 -2.99 -0.87 8.17
N GLY A 94 -3.62 -1.55 9.13
CA GLY A 94 -3.07 -1.83 10.46
C GLY A 94 -4.17 -1.89 11.50
N PHE A 95 -3.81 -2.36 12.69
CA PHE A 95 -4.77 -2.48 13.81
C PHE A 95 -5.27 -1.12 14.34
N GLY A 96 -4.55 -0.03 14.06
CA GLY A 96 -4.98 1.32 14.43
C GLY A 96 -5.97 1.97 13.47
N VAL A 97 -6.42 1.26 12.43
CA VAL A 97 -7.28 1.83 11.38
C VAL A 97 -8.60 2.38 11.91
N ASP A 98 -9.18 1.75 12.94
CA ASP A 98 -10.45 2.19 13.52
C ASP A 98 -10.31 3.52 14.27
N GLU A 99 -9.19 3.73 14.97
CA GLU A 99 -8.86 5.02 15.59
C GLU A 99 -8.62 6.09 14.51
N ALA A 100 -7.82 5.77 13.48
CA ALA A 100 -7.49 6.69 12.41
C ALA A 100 -8.73 7.14 11.60
N ARG A 101 -9.63 6.22 11.25
CA ARG A 101 -10.84 6.58 10.50
C ARG A 101 -11.89 7.32 11.32
N SER A 102 -11.78 7.30 12.64
CA SER A 102 -12.64 8.06 13.56
C SER A 102 -12.18 9.50 13.74
N ASP A 103 -11.01 9.89 13.22
CA ASP A 103 -10.51 11.25 13.24
C ASP A 103 -11.11 12.06 12.06
N PRO A 104 -12.06 13.01 12.33
CA PRO A 104 -12.72 13.75 11.27
C PRO A 104 -11.79 14.69 10.50
N GLU A 105 -10.71 15.18 11.15
CA GLU A 105 -9.73 16.05 10.48
C GLU A 105 -8.89 15.22 9.50
N LEU A 106 -8.47 14.01 9.87
CA LEU A 106 -7.75 13.12 8.99
C LEU A 106 -8.61 12.69 7.79
N ILE A 107 -9.88 12.32 8.03
CA ILE A 107 -10.80 11.95 6.94
C ILE A 107 -11.10 13.15 6.04
N GLY A 108 -11.26 14.35 6.59
CA GLY A 108 -11.41 15.59 5.81
C GLY A 108 -10.18 15.87 4.93
N TRP A 109 -8.99 15.69 5.49
CA TRP A 109 -7.72 15.81 4.75
C TRP A 109 -7.65 14.78 3.62
N LEU A 110 -7.99 13.51 3.88
CA LEU A 110 -7.97 12.44 2.88
C LEU A 110 -8.90 12.74 1.70
N ARG A 111 -10.11 13.22 1.94
CA ARG A 111 -11.06 13.59 0.87
C ARG A 111 -10.46 14.63 -0.06
N LEU A 112 -9.96 15.73 0.51
CA LEU A 112 -9.37 16.82 -0.27
C LEU A 112 -8.09 16.36 -0.99
N ALA A 113 -7.21 15.61 -0.34
CA ALA A 113 -5.98 15.12 -0.95
C ALA A 113 -6.26 14.16 -2.12
N ALA A 114 -7.28 13.30 -2.00
CA ALA A 114 -7.68 12.38 -3.06
C ALA A 114 -8.27 13.10 -4.28
N GLU A 115 -8.96 14.24 -4.10
CA GLU A 115 -9.44 15.06 -5.23
C GLU A 115 -8.28 15.55 -6.11
N HIS A 116 -7.13 15.85 -5.50
CA HIS A 116 -5.92 16.37 -6.15
C HIS A 116 -4.87 15.28 -6.45
N ALA A 117 -5.13 14.03 -6.07
CA ALA A 117 -4.29 12.90 -6.41
C ALA A 117 -4.65 12.33 -7.79
N ARG A 118 -3.64 11.96 -8.59
CA ARG A 118 -3.87 11.21 -9.83
C ARG A 118 -4.53 9.87 -9.52
N ARG A 119 -4.06 9.19 -8.47
CA ARG A 119 -4.66 7.93 -7.98
C ARG A 119 -4.55 7.79 -6.46
N THR A 120 -5.53 7.07 -5.90
CA THR A 120 -5.56 6.64 -4.50
C THR A 120 -5.42 5.13 -4.43
N VAL A 121 -4.59 4.67 -3.53
CA VAL A 121 -4.22 3.28 -3.36
C VAL A 121 -4.45 2.87 -1.92
N SER A 122 -5.25 1.84 -1.68
CA SER A 122 -5.40 1.27 -0.34
C SER A 122 -4.72 -0.09 -0.22
N VAL A 123 -4.10 -0.34 0.92
CA VAL A 123 -3.42 -1.61 1.22
C VAL A 123 -4.04 -2.16 2.51
N CYS A 124 -4.39 -3.46 2.53
CA CYS A 124 -4.93 -4.11 3.72
C CYS A 124 -6.22 -3.43 4.23
N THR A 125 -6.31 -3.22 5.55
CA THR A 125 -7.42 -2.47 6.19
C THR A 125 -7.41 -0.97 5.88
N GLY A 126 -6.46 -0.44 5.12
CA GLY A 126 -6.51 0.91 4.56
C GLY A 126 -7.75 1.15 3.68
N ALA A 127 -8.39 0.08 3.19
CA ALA A 127 -9.68 0.15 2.51
C ALA A 127 -10.79 0.76 3.39
N PHE A 128 -10.72 0.62 4.71
CA PHE A 128 -11.67 1.27 5.64
C PHE A 128 -11.49 2.79 5.68
N LEU A 129 -10.25 3.28 5.59
CA LEU A 129 -9.99 4.72 5.46
C LEU A 129 -10.53 5.26 4.14
N ALA A 130 -10.29 4.52 3.04
CA ALA A 130 -10.80 4.88 1.73
C ALA A 130 -12.33 4.90 1.69
N ALA A 131 -12.99 3.90 2.25
CA ALA A 131 -14.45 3.82 2.34
C ALA A 131 -15.03 4.91 3.25
N GLN A 132 -14.44 5.17 4.43
CA GLN A 132 -14.86 6.23 5.34
C GLN A 132 -14.75 7.62 4.71
N ALA A 133 -13.77 7.81 3.85
CA ALA A 133 -13.62 9.04 3.08
C ALA A 133 -14.50 9.10 1.81
N GLY A 134 -15.24 8.04 1.47
CA GLY A 134 -16.09 7.97 0.26
C GLY A 134 -15.30 7.80 -1.03
N LEU A 135 -14.03 7.39 -0.97
CA LEU A 135 -13.14 7.33 -2.14
C LEU A 135 -13.36 6.08 -3.00
N VAL A 136 -14.05 5.09 -2.46
CA VAL A 136 -14.30 3.79 -3.12
C VAL A 136 -15.79 3.49 -3.31
N ASP A 137 -16.65 4.48 -3.17
CA ASP A 137 -18.08 4.32 -3.40
C ASP A 137 -18.37 3.88 -4.83
N GLY A 138 -19.19 2.84 -4.98
CA GLY A 138 -19.51 2.22 -6.27
C GLY A 138 -18.37 1.39 -6.88
N CYS A 139 -17.24 1.23 -6.19
CA CYS A 139 -16.10 0.48 -6.67
C CYS A 139 -16.15 -1.00 -6.24
N ALA A 140 -15.56 -1.87 -7.07
CA ALA A 140 -15.14 -3.20 -6.66
C ALA A 140 -13.75 -3.10 -6.03
N VAL A 141 -13.59 -3.56 -4.78
CA VAL A 141 -12.35 -3.44 -4.02
C VAL A 141 -11.94 -4.77 -3.39
N THR A 142 -10.68 -4.89 -3.04
CA THR A 142 -10.21 -5.93 -2.12
C THR A 142 -9.62 -5.29 -0.86
N THR A 143 -9.55 -6.10 0.19
CA THR A 143 -8.91 -5.80 1.46
C THR A 143 -8.29 -7.08 2.02
N HIS A 144 -7.71 -7.06 3.20
CA HIS A 144 -7.24 -8.27 3.84
C HIS A 144 -8.38 -9.25 4.07
N TRP A 145 -8.21 -10.50 3.68
CA TRP A 145 -9.25 -11.54 3.69
C TRP A 145 -10.02 -11.64 5.02
N ALA A 146 -9.32 -11.46 6.16
CA ALA A 146 -9.93 -11.54 7.50
C ALA A 146 -10.88 -10.36 7.80
N PHE A 147 -10.87 -9.30 7.00
CA PHE A 147 -11.66 -8.09 7.19
C PHE A 147 -12.64 -7.81 6.05
N ALA A 148 -12.68 -8.67 5.04
CA ALA A 148 -13.51 -8.48 3.85
C ALA A 148 -15.01 -8.43 4.19
N ASP A 149 -15.49 -9.40 4.97
CA ASP A 149 -16.91 -9.46 5.41
C ASP A 149 -17.28 -8.23 6.24
N ARG A 150 -16.36 -7.77 7.10
CA ARG A 150 -16.56 -6.56 7.91
C ARG A 150 -16.67 -5.31 7.03
N LEU A 151 -15.80 -5.16 6.05
CA LEU A 151 -15.83 -4.04 5.13
C LEU A 151 -17.14 -4.01 4.33
N ALA A 152 -17.58 -5.15 3.81
CA ALA A 152 -18.83 -5.27 3.08
C ALA A 152 -20.07 -4.96 3.96
N ALA A 153 -20.04 -5.36 5.22
CA ALA A 153 -21.14 -5.11 6.17
C ALA A 153 -21.23 -3.63 6.59
N GLU A 154 -20.06 -2.95 6.75
CA GLU A 154 -20.04 -1.55 7.19
C GLU A 154 -20.29 -0.56 6.03
N PHE A 155 -19.93 -0.91 4.79
CA PHE A 155 -19.98 0.01 3.63
C PHE A 155 -20.76 -0.62 2.47
N ALA A 156 -22.07 -0.49 2.47
CA ALA A 156 -22.96 -1.05 1.45
C ALA A 156 -22.76 -0.45 0.04
N SER A 157 -22.09 0.70 -0.07
CA SER A 157 -21.74 1.34 -1.34
C SER A 157 -20.54 0.69 -2.04
N VAL A 158 -19.87 -0.28 -1.38
CA VAL A 158 -18.64 -0.89 -1.87
C VAL A 158 -18.86 -2.37 -2.18
N THR A 159 -18.43 -2.83 -3.34
CA THR A 159 -18.43 -4.26 -3.68
C THR A 159 -17.09 -4.88 -3.27
N VAL A 160 -17.09 -5.74 -2.25
CA VAL A 160 -15.84 -6.35 -1.75
C VAL A 160 -15.62 -7.71 -2.39
N ASP A 161 -14.49 -7.88 -3.09
CA ASP A 161 -13.99 -9.19 -3.55
C ASP A 161 -12.79 -9.61 -2.67
N PRO A 162 -12.94 -10.65 -1.83
CA PRO A 162 -11.89 -11.07 -0.91
C PRO A 162 -10.79 -11.92 -1.58
N ASN A 163 -10.92 -12.27 -2.86
CA ASN A 163 -10.01 -13.22 -3.50
C ASN A 163 -8.76 -12.57 -4.14
N PRO A 164 -8.85 -11.47 -4.91
CA PRO A 164 -7.69 -10.91 -5.61
C PRO A 164 -6.59 -10.45 -4.65
N ILE A 165 -5.33 -10.55 -5.09
CA ILE A 165 -4.17 -9.96 -4.40
C ILE A 165 -4.28 -8.43 -4.45
N PHE A 166 -4.69 -7.88 -5.60
CA PHE A 166 -5.06 -6.48 -5.76
C PHE A 166 -6.12 -6.32 -6.85
N VAL A 167 -6.81 -5.19 -6.82
CA VAL A 167 -7.85 -4.81 -7.79
C VAL A 167 -7.55 -3.40 -8.29
N ARG A 168 -7.58 -3.22 -9.62
CA ARG A 168 -7.68 -1.92 -10.28
C ARG A 168 -9.16 -1.64 -10.52
N SER A 169 -9.79 -0.89 -9.63
CA SER A 169 -11.21 -0.56 -9.74
C SER A 169 -11.45 0.51 -10.83
N SER A 170 -10.48 1.39 -11.02
CA SER A 170 -10.47 2.42 -12.06
C SER A 170 -9.02 2.91 -12.27
N ASP A 171 -8.83 3.88 -13.15
CA ASP A 171 -7.52 4.54 -13.30
C ASP A 171 -7.10 5.30 -12.04
N ARG A 172 -8.05 5.67 -11.19
CA ARG A 172 -7.83 6.45 -9.97
C ARG A 172 -7.85 5.64 -8.68
N VAL A 173 -8.40 4.43 -8.68
CA VAL A 173 -8.63 3.65 -7.46
C VAL A 173 -8.05 2.25 -7.61
N TRP A 174 -7.08 1.93 -6.76
CA TRP A 174 -6.48 0.60 -6.68
C TRP A 174 -6.48 0.13 -5.23
N THR A 175 -6.73 -1.16 -5.01
CA THR A 175 -6.80 -1.74 -3.66
C THR A 175 -6.02 -3.05 -3.60
N ALA A 176 -5.35 -3.34 -2.49
CA ALA A 176 -4.59 -4.57 -2.28
C ALA A 176 -4.97 -5.28 -0.99
N ALA A 177 -4.79 -6.58 -1.00
CA ALA A 177 -5.02 -7.49 0.12
C ALA A 177 -4.25 -7.13 1.39
N GLY A 178 -3.04 -6.63 1.26
CA GLY A 178 -2.23 -6.19 2.38
C GLY A 178 -0.99 -7.02 2.65
N VAL A 179 -0.19 -6.54 3.58
CA VAL A 179 1.11 -7.05 3.96
C VAL A 179 2.00 -7.14 2.71
N THR A 180 2.36 -8.34 2.25
CA THR A 180 3.17 -8.50 1.03
C THR A 180 2.45 -8.07 -0.25
N ALA A 181 1.12 -8.08 -0.28
CA ALA A 181 0.35 -7.66 -1.45
C ALA A 181 0.47 -6.15 -1.76
N GLY A 182 0.89 -5.33 -0.78
CA GLY A 182 1.26 -3.94 -1.01
C GLY A 182 2.46 -3.80 -1.94
N ILE A 183 3.40 -4.75 -1.89
CA ILE A 183 4.55 -4.81 -2.81
C ILE A 183 4.08 -5.21 -4.21
N ASP A 184 3.21 -6.23 -4.33
CA ASP A 184 2.65 -6.65 -5.63
C ASP A 184 1.92 -5.50 -6.31
N LEU A 185 1.12 -4.77 -5.55
CA LEU A 185 0.40 -3.60 -6.06
C LEU A 185 1.37 -2.50 -6.49
N ALA A 186 2.37 -2.17 -5.69
CA ALA A 186 3.35 -1.15 -6.05
C ALA A 186 4.15 -1.52 -7.31
N LEU A 187 4.50 -2.81 -7.50
CA LEU A 187 5.11 -3.31 -8.73
C LEU A 187 4.18 -3.13 -9.93
N ALA A 188 2.86 -3.41 -9.78
CA ALA A 188 1.88 -3.20 -10.84
C ALA A 188 1.72 -1.70 -11.19
N LEU A 189 1.80 -0.81 -10.20
CA LEU A 189 1.77 0.63 -10.43
C LEU A 189 3.02 1.13 -11.17
N VAL A 190 4.19 0.59 -10.82
CA VAL A 190 5.43 0.88 -11.55
C VAL A 190 5.38 0.35 -12.98
N GLU A 191 4.81 -0.86 -13.17
CA GLU A 191 4.60 -1.42 -14.52
C GLU A 191 3.70 -0.52 -15.37
N ASP A 192 2.60 -0.01 -14.80
CA ASP A 192 1.65 0.90 -15.47
C ASP A 192 2.30 2.26 -15.81
N ASP A 193 3.18 2.77 -14.94
CA ASP A 193 3.77 4.10 -15.10
C ASP A 193 5.01 4.14 -16.00
N VAL A 194 5.89 3.14 -15.92
CA VAL A 194 7.23 3.19 -16.53
C VAL A 194 7.61 1.91 -17.30
N GLY A 195 6.73 0.93 -17.33
CA GLY A 195 6.85 -0.28 -18.15
C GLY A 195 7.34 -1.52 -17.41
N THR A 196 7.11 -2.66 -18.06
CA THR A 196 7.35 -4.00 -17.51
C THR A 196 8.81 -4.25 -17.19
N ASP A 197 9.76 -3.76 -17.98
CA ASP A 197 11.20 -4.03 -17.80
C ASP A 197 11.73 -3.46 -16.47
N VAL A 198 11.28 -2.26 -16.10
CA VAL A 198 11.63 -1.64 -14.82
C VAL A 198 11.02 -2.44 -13.68
N ALA A 199 9.71 -2.76 -13.76
CA ALA A 199 9.01 -3.54 -12.75
C ALA A 199 9.64 -4.93 -12.55
N GLN A 200 10.01 -5.63 -13.63
CA GLN A 200 10.71 -6.92 -13.57
C GLN A 200 12.08 -6.81 -12.88
N THR A 201 12.83 -5.75 -13.19
CA THR A 201 14.13 -5.54 -12.56
C THR A 201 13.97 -5.37 -11.06
N ILE A 202 12.97 -4.60 -10.60
CA ILE A 202 12.69 -4.41 -9.17
C ILE A 202 12.24 -5.73 -8.53
N ALA A 203 11.32 -6.46 -9.17
CA ALA A 203 10.83 -7.74 -8.66
C ALA A 203 12.00 -8.73 -8.43
N ARG A 204 12.96 -8.80 -9.36
CA ARG A 204 14.17 -9.61 -9.23
C ARG A 204 15.04 -9.17 -8.05
N TRP A 205 15.22 -7.87 -7.84
CA TRP A 205 15.96 -7.32 -6.70
C TRP A 205 15.30 -7.66 -5.36
N LEU A 206 13.97 -7.62 -5.32
CA LEU A 206 13.18 -7.97 -4.13
C LEU A 206 13.02 -9.49 -3.94
N VAL A 207 13.57 -10.31 -4.88
CA VAL A 207 13.42 -11.78 -4.88
C VAL A 207 11.94 -12.17 -4.92
N MET A 208 11.14 -11.45 -5.70
CA MET A 208 9.70 -11.66 -5.86
C MET A 208 9.32 -11.98 -7.31
N TYR A 209 8.20 -12.64 -7.49
CA TYR A 209 7.56 -12.72 -8.80
C TYR A 209 6.94 -11.36 -9.14
N LEU A 210 7.09 -10.91 -10.39
CA LEU A 210 6.37 -9.71 -10.85
C LEU A 210 4.85 -9.91 -10.78
N ARG A 211 4.41 -11.12 -11.10
CA ARG A 211 3.01 -11.55 -10.97
C ARG A 211 2.99 -12.91 -10.32
N ARG A 212 2.61 -12.96 -9.06
CA ARG A 212 2.47 -14.26 -8.38
C ARG A 212 1.10 -14.88 -8.67
N PRO A 213 1.04 -16.20 -8.88
CA PRO A 213 -0.22 -16.91 -9.08
C PRO A 213 -1.00 -16.98 -7.76
N GLY A 214 -2.35 -17.10 -7.89
CA GLY A 214 -3.23 -17.35 -6.76
C GLY A 214 -3.92 -16.10 -6.23
N GLY A 215 -4.71 -16.31 -5.19
CA GLY A 215 -5.49 -15.28 -4.52
C GLY A 215 -5.49 -15.50 -3.02
N GLN A 216 -6.23 -14.65 -2.28
CA GLN A 216 -6.28 -14.68 -0.82
C GLN A 216 -7.06 -15.89 -0.27
N THR A 217 -8.00 -16.46 -1.01
CA THR A 217 -8.85 -17.57 -0.55
C THR A 217 -8.03 -18.79 -0.13
N GLN A 218 -6.84 -19.00 -0.67
CA GLN A 218 -5.92 -20.03 -0.21
C GLN A 218 -5.46 -19.82 1.24
N PHE A 219 -5.50 -18.60 1.77
CA PHE A 219 -5.13 -18.25 3.15
C PHE A 219 -6.34 -18.17 4.08
N ALA A 220 -7.53 -17.90 3.53
CA ALA A 220 -8.78 -17.81 4.29
C ALA A 220 -9.31 -19.20 4.70
N ALA A 221 -8.97 -20.26 3.95
CA ALA A 221 -9.38 -21.60 4.31
C ALA A 221 -8.58 -22.11 5.52
N PRO A 222 -9.23 -22.76 6.54
CA PRO A 222 -8.53 -23.36 7.68
C PRO A 222 -7.59 -24.51 7.31
N GLN A 223 -7.40 -24.77 6.02
CA GLN A 223 -6.70 -25.90 5.46
C GLN A 223 -5.45 -25.49 4.68
N LEU A 224 -4.45 -25.01 5.40
CA LEU A 224 -3.09 -25.34 4.97
C LEU A 224 -2.84 -26.81 5.31
N ARG A 225 -3.51 -27.71 4.60
CA ARG A 225 -2.99 -29.06 4.45
C ARG A 225 -1.80 -28.91 3.51
N SER A 226 -0.59 -29.20 4.03
CA SER A 226 0.58 -29.34 3.18
C SER A 226 0.23 -30.30 2.04
N PRO A 227 0.92 -30.29 0.90
CA PRO A 227 0.80 -31.34 -0.13
C PRO A 227 0.90 -32.75 0.43
N LEU A 228 1.44 -32.91 1.64
CA LEU A 228 1.55 -34.16 2.40
C LEU A 228 0.30 -34.45 3.26
N GLY A 229 -0.75 -33.63 3.22
CA GLY A 229 -2.00 -33.83 3.96
C GLY A 229 -1.89 -33.61 5.49
N ILE A 230 -0.78 -33.09 6.00
CA ILE A 230 -0.52 -32.86 7.42
C ILE A 230 -0.59 -31.36 7.76
N SER A 231 -1.08 -31.03 8.96
CA SER A 231 -1.11 -29.65 9.43
C SER A 231 0.30 -29.12 9.76
N PRO A 232 0.54 -27.79 9.76
CA PRO A 232 1.81 -27.20 10.19
C PRO A 232 2.26 -27.64 11.58
N GLY A 233 1.31 -27.93 12.48
CA GLY A 233 1.60 -28.47 13.81
C GLY A 233 2.05 -29.93 13.78
N GLN A 234 1.49 -30.74 12.91
CA GLN A 234 1.92 -32.13 12.67
C GLN A 234 3.28 -32.16 11.97
N TYR A 235 3.51 -31.31 10.96
CA TYR A 235 4.80 -31.17 10.29
C TYR A 235 5.92 -30.87 11.29
N ARG A 236 5.74 -29.90 12.17
CA ARG A 236 6.73 -29.56 13.22
C ARG A 236 7.03 -30.72 14.16
N LYS A 237 6.04 -31.56 14.50
CA LYS A 237 6.24 -32.73 15.38
C LYS A 237 6.98 -33.89 14.68
N THR A 238 6.89 -33.95 13.35
CA THR A 238 7.47 -35.06 12.57
C THR A 238 8.92 -34.78 12.16
N PHE A 239 9.29 -33.50 12.02
CA PHE A 239 10.59 -33.07 11.47
C PHE A 239 11.40 -32.15 12.42
N ALA A 240 10.99 -31.98 13.67
CA ALA A 240 11.75 -31.37 14.76
C ALA A 240 12.36 -32.44 15.66
#